data_e5ccd5f9caf94d0282575759c1284703
#
_entry.id   e5ccd5f9caf94d0282575759c1284703
#
_cell.length_a   1.000
_cell.length_b   1.000
_cell.length_c   1.000
_cell.angle_alpha   90.00
_cell.angle_beta   90.00
_cell.angle_gamma   90.00
#
_symmetry.space_group_name_H-M   'P 1'
#
loop_
_entity.id
_entity.type
_entity.pdbx_description
1 polymer ?
#
loop_
_entity_poly.entity_id
_entity_poly.type
_entity_poly.pdbx_seq_one_letter_code
_entity_poly.pdbx_strand_id
1 'polypeptide(L)'
;MFSKEEIFKDIQKVLQNDYAGYLEKKLSNHPEFYTISNDMSERTFEETIQDYLLDFHDGHLWFYSKKSEIPYVGFSVRRYKDTLYVTESPQENRIIAGDKIVEIDYEDVGELALKYRKRLEEELPERQRWNSVIRRSKVVCVERNGERFEIPLAHYEAKAYKPCHTFKQINNETVYIKITDFAEEEPVQRLIKDNRDVLEQTKNLIIDVRVNHGGNDSFYFPLLNYIFDCKINFSDLFDKDEVMYTNYTERNCRLWTQELENYLKQELNKDTIEMLNKEISLFKKNQDKGLLEVPEDEDFVINGYKNPTSVYVLSDYYCGSSGDTFVANVKKSPKVTVVGRATMGIMDYFNVVTIDYGDYEFGYGISKMNGNYSMNGKGVEPHIYIPWTPEHINEDKDLAYVLEMIKIRN
;
A
#
# COMPACT_ATOMS: atom_id res chain seq x y z
N MET A 1 24.19 21.55 -2.44
CA MET A 1 22.71 21.53 -2.24
C MET A 1 22.11 21.70 -3.61
N PHE A 2 21.22 20.83 -4.03
CA PHE A 2 20.57 20.91 -5.34
C PHE A 2 19.55 22.06 -5.34
N SER A 3 19.48 22.82 -6.42
CA SER A 3 18.38 23.77 -6.65
C SER A 3 17.10 23.04 -7.05
N LYS A 4 15.92 23.66 -6.89
CA LYS A 4 14.63 23.08 -7.28
C LYS A 4 14.56 22.70 -8.75
N GLU A 5 15.13 23.55 -9.63
CA GLU A 5 15.23 23.28 -11.06
C GLU A 5 16.16 22.09 -11.36
N GLU A 6 17.28 21.93 -10.64
CA GLU A 6 18.18 20.76 -10.81
C GLU A 6 17.52 19.49 -10.37
N ILE A 7 16.77 19.50 -9.22
CA ILE A 7 15.99 18.36 -8.74
C ILE A 7 14.96 17.94 -9.80
N PHE A 8 14.19 18.89 -10.33
CA PHE A 8 13.17 18.57 -11.34
C PHE A 8 13.78 17.97 -12.61
N LYS A 9 14.90 18.52 -13.09
CA LYS A 9 15.64 17.99 -14.23
C LYS A 9 16.16 16.56 -13.98
N ASP A 10 16.59 16.26 -12.76
CA ASP A 10 17.05 14.92 -12.41
C ASP A 10 15.86 13.95 -12.33
N ILE A 11 14.74 14.33 -11.72
CA ILE A 11 13.51 13.55 -11.72
C ILE A 11 13.06 13.20 -13.14
N GLN A 12 13.09 14.15 -14.08
CA GLN A 12 12.79 13.89 -15.49
C GLN A 12 13.72 12.83 -16.10
N LYS A 13 15.02 12.89 -15.80
CA LYS A 13 15.99 11.88 -16.28
C LYS A 13 15.71 10.50 -15.68
N VAL A 14 15.38 10.44 -14.40
CA VAL A 14 15.01 9.18 -13.73
C VAL A 14 13.80 8.58 -14.40
N LEU A 15 12.73 9.35 -14.62
CA LEU A 15 11.50 8.89 -15.25
C LEU A 15 11.66 8.51 -16.72
N GLN A 16 12.73 8.97 -17.37
CA GLN A 16 13.07 8.62 -18.75
C GLN A 16 14.00 7.42 -18.89
N ASN A 17 14.81 7.10 -17.87
CA ASN A 17 15.88 6.12 -17.99
C ASN A 17 15.91 5.07 -16.88
N ASP A 18 15.65 5.46 -15.62
CA ASP A 18 15.88 4.62 -14.44
C ASP A 18 14.59 3.94 -13.95
N TYR A 19 13.45 4.62 -14.02
CA TYR A 19 12.14 4.10 -13.66
C TYR A 19 11.74 2.89 -14.52
N ALA A 20 11.27 1.80 -13.92
CA ALA A 20 10.95 0.56 -14.65
C ALA A 20 9.83 0.76 -15.69
N GLY A 21 8.93 1.71 -15.46
CA GLY A 21 7.81 2.05 -16.35
C GLY A 21 8.13 3.06 -17.46
N TYR A 22 9.41 3.39 -17.68
CA TYR A 22 9.81 4.48 -18.59
C TYR A 22 9.32 4.32 -20.04
N LEU A 23 9.15 3.09 -20.52
CA LEU A 23 8.62 2.81 -21.84
C LEU A 23 7.09 2.94 -21.90
N GLU A 24 6.39 2.27 -20.98
CA GLU A 24 4.93 2.21 -20.93
C GLU A 24 4.31 3.54 -20.55
N LYS A 25 4.95 4.30 -19.65
CA LYS A 25 4.50 5.60 -19.16
C LYS A 25 5.03 6.79 -19.96
N LYS A 26 5.70 6.54 -21.09
CA LYS A 26 6.26 7.62 -21.94
C LYS A 26 5.21 8.64 -22.38
N LEU A 27 3.99 8.20 -22.66
CA LEU A 27 2.88 9.08 -23.07
C LEU A 27 2.26 9.86 -21.91
N SER A 28 2.57 9.51 -20.68
CA SER A 28 2.15 10.25 -19.46
C SER A 28 3.21 11.25 -19.00
N ASN A 29 4.38 11.22 -19.61
CA ASN A 29 5.52 12.05 -19.20
C ASN A 29 5.51 13.41 -19.94
N HIS A 30 4.84 14.41 -19.35
CA HIS A 30 4.67 15.75 -19.89
C HIS A 30 5.23 16.83 -18.96
N PRO A 31 6.57 16.86 -18.70
CA PRO A 31 7.18 17.85 -17.80
C PRO A 31 6.99 19.29 -18.25
N GLU A 32 6.73 19.53 -19.55
CA GLU A 32 6.47 20.85 -20.14
C GLU A 32 5.21 21.53 -19.60
N PHE A 33 4.30 20.80 -18.96
CA PHE A 33 3.10 21.36 -18.32
C PHE A 33 3.37 21.91 -16.92
N TYR A 34 4.59 21.68 -16.40
CA TYR A 34 4.95 22.04 -15.03
C TYR A 34 6.12 23.03 -15.03
N THR A 35 5.86 24.22 -14.53
CA THR A 35 6.89 25.26 -14.43
C THR A 35 7.50 25.24 -13.02
N ILE A 36 8.82 25.04 -12.94
CA ILE A 36 9.58 25.09 -11.71
C ILE A 36 10.49 26.32 -11.71
N SER A 37 10.50 27.03 -10.59
CA SER A 37 11.41 28.14 -10.30
C SER A 37 12.05 27.94 -8.93
N ASN A 38 13.30 28.35 -8.80
CA ASN A 38 14.03 28.30 -7.53
C ASN A 38 13.40 29.20 -6.44
N ASP A 39 12.59 30.21 -6.84
CA ASP A 39 11.88 31.12 -5.93
C ASP A 39 10.58 30.55 -5.36
N MET A 40 10.14 29.37 -5.84
CA MET A 40 8.95 28.72 -5.28
C MET A 40 9.13 28.42 -3.80
N SER A 41 8.02 28.54 -3.03
CA SER A 41 8.01 28.00 -1.67
C SER A 41 8.25 26.48 -1.66
N GLU A 42 8.76 25.96 -0.54
CA GLU A 42 8.96 24.50 -0.37
C GLU A 42 7.69 23.72 -0.68
N ARG A 43 6.57 24.19 -0.12
CA ARG A 43 5.26 23.57 -0.31
C ARG A 43 4.82 23.61 -1.78
N THR A 44 4.95 24.74 -2.46
CA THR A 44 4.55 24.87 -3.87
C THR A 44 5.38 23.95 -4.75
N PHE A 45 6.66 23.84 -4.48
CA PHE A 45 7.57 22.95 -5.22
C PHE A 45 7.17 21.49 -5.02
N GLU A 46 7.00 21.04 -3.76
CA GLU A 46 6.57 19.69 -3.44
C GLU A 46 5.23 19.34 -4.12
N GLU A 47 4.23 20.23 -4.00
CA GLU A 47 2.92 20.01 -4.63
C GLU A 47 2.98 19.96 -6.15
N THR A 48 3.84 20.77 -6.79
CA THR A 48 4.01 20.76 -8.24
C THR A 48 4.65 19.47 -8.73
N ILE A 49 5.67 18.97 -8.01
CA ILE A 49 6.29 17.68 -8.36
C ILE A 49 5.28 16.55 -8.13
N GLN A 50 4.55 16.53 -7.02
CA GLN A 50 3.52 15.52 -6.77
C GLN A 50 2.45 15.54 -7.86
N ASP A 51 1.97 16.71 -8.29
CA ASP A 51 0.99 16.82 -9.39
C ASP A 51 1.55 16.29 -10.72
N TYR A 52 2.84 16.46 -10.98
CA TYR A 52 3.50 15.86 -12.15
C TYR A 52 3.55 14.33 -12.05
N LEU A 53 3.92 13.79 -10.89
CA LEU A 53 4.00 12.34 -10.68
C LEU A 53 2.64 11.64 -10.78
N LEU A 54 1.56 12.32 -10.40
CA LEU A 54 0.19 11.79 -10.55
C LEU A 54 -0.20 11.49 -12.01
N ASP A 55 0.45 12.09 -13.02
CA ASP A 55 0.19 11.77 -14.42
C ASP A 55 0.59 10.34 -14.79
N PHE A 56 1.48 9.74 -14.01
CA PHE A 56 1.95 8.37 -14.23
C PHE A 56 1.00 7.31 -13.68
N HIS A 57 0.02 7.68 -12.84
CA HIS A 57 -0.87 6.72 -12.17
C HIS A 57 -0.11 5.55 -11.55
N ASP A 58 0.92 5.85 -10.76
CA ASP A 58 1.75 4.88 -10.06
C ASP A 58 1.97 5.31 -8.61
N GLY A 59 1.44 4.55 -7.66
CA GLY A 59 1.52 4.85 -6.23
C GLY A 59 2.93 4.69 -5.63
N HIS A 60 3.86 4.07 -6.37
CA HIS A 60 5.27 3.98 -5.98
C HIS A 60 6.12 5.15 -6.50
N LEU A 61 5.54 6.09 -7.27
CA LEU A 61 6.15 7.38 -7.57
C LEU A 61 5.72 8.42 -6.53
N TRP A 62 6.66 8.88 -5.71
CA TRP A 62 6.36 9.85 -4.66
C TRP A 62 7.52 10.85 -4.48
N PHE A 63 7.16 12.05 -4.02
CA PHE A 63 8.12 13.10 -3.70
C PHE A 63 7.64 13.87 -2.47
N TYR A 64 8.52 14.10 -1.51
CA TYR A 64 8.19 14.93 -0.35
C TYR A 64 9.39 15.74 0.14
N SER A 65 9.12 16.83 0.85
CA SER A 65 10.11 17.63 1.56
C SER A 65 10.30 17.07 2.98
N LYS A 66 11.54 16.81 3.37
CA LYS A 66 11.89 16.43 4.77
C LYS A 66 11.64 17.55 5.77
N LYS A 67 11.56 18.81 5.29
CA LYS A 67 11.28 19.99 6.10
C LYS A 67 9.79 20.32 6.15
N SER A 68 9.02 19.80 5.23
CA SER A 68 7.58 20.00 5.19
C SER A 68 6.97 19.15 6.29
N GLU A 69 6.55 19.79 7.37
CA GLU A 69 5.58 19.17 8.26
C GLU A 69 4.33 18.94 7.43
N ILE A 70 4.07 17.69 7.03
CA ILE A 70 2.80 17.35 6.37
C ILE A 70 1.72 17.64 7.40
N PRO A 71 0.90 18.68 7.21
CA PRO A 71 -0.07 19.03 8.21
C PRO A 71 -1.06 17.88 8.36
N TYR A 72 -1.10 17.30 9.55
CA TYR A 72 -2.13 16.35 9.93
C TYR A 72 -3.29 17.09 10.59
N VAL A 73 -4.50 16.86 10.12
CA VAL A 73 -5.70 17.58 10.62
C VAL A 73 -6.33 16.90 11.84
N GLY A 74 -5.74 15.83 12.34
CA GLY A 74 -6.16 15.17 13.58
C GLY A 74 -7.31 14.17 13.42
N PHE A 75 -7.83 13.95 12.20
CA PHE A 75 -8.90 13.01 11.90
C PHE A 75 -8.71 12.42 10.49
N SER A 76 -9.41 11.33 10.22
CA SER A 76 -9.47 10.67 8.90
C SER A 76 -10.92 10.61 8.40
N VAL A 77 -11.07 10.63 7.08
CA VAL A 77 -12.40 10.59 6.45
C VAL A 77 -12.47 9.53 5.35
N ARG A 78 -13.70 9.11 5.05
CA ARG A 78 -14.02 8.31 3.87
C ARG A 78 -15.28 8.85 3.20
N ARG A 79 -15.28 8.90 1.88
CA ARG A 79 -16.43 9.39 1.12
C ARG A 79 -17.49 8.29 0.95
N TYR A 80 -18.73 8.67 1.16
CA TYR A 80 -19.91 7.89 0.79
C TYR A 80 -20.91 8.81 0.09
N LYS A 81 -21.21 8.51 -1.17
CA LYS A 81 -22.00 9.43 -2.05
C LYS A 81 -21.34 10.80 -2.13
N ASP A 82 -22.05 11.85 -1.79
CA ASP A 82 -21.59 13.26 -1.86
C ASP A 82 -21.19 13.82 -0.48
N THR A 83 -20.84 12.96 0.46
CA THR A 83 -20.51 13.34 1.83
C THR A 83 -19.26 12.61 2.30
N LEU A 84 -18.40 13.30 3.04
CA LEU A 84 -17.30 12.66 3.76
C LEU A 84 -17.76 12.31 5.17
N TYR A 85 -17.50 11.10 5.58
CA TYR A 85 -17.72 10.65 6.94
C TYR A 85 -16.41 10.54 7.68
N VAL A 86 -16.34 11.09 8.88
CA VAL A 86 -15.19 10.96 9.76
C VAL A 86 -15.12 9.53 10.24
N THR A 87 -14.04 8.82 9.90
CA THR A 87 -13.83 7.42 10.29
C THR A 87 -13.17 7.30 11.66
N GLU A 88 -12.27 8.22 11.96
CA GLU A 88 -11.59 8.33 13.25
C GLU A 88 -11.13 9.77 13.51
N SER A 89 -11.01 10.16 14.77
CA SER A 89 -10.53 11.48 15.19
C SER A 89 -9.65 11.38 16.45
N PRO A 90 -8.38 10.92 16.29
CA PRO A 90 -7.50 10.67 17.43
C PRO A 90 -6.90 11.93 18.07
N GLN A 91 -6.95 13.10 17.42
CA GLN A 91 -6.34 14.34 17.93
C GLN A 91 -7.26 15.56 17.83
N GLU A 92 -8.20 15.60 16.90
CA GLU A 92 -9.15 16.73 16.74
C GLU A 92 -10.43 16.50 17.56
N ASN A 93 -10.46 17.01 18.77
CA ASN A 93 -11.52 16.75 19.74
C ASN A 93 -12.89 17.41 19.40
N ARG A 94 -12.92 18.38 18.49
CA ARG A 94 -14.15 19.05 18.06
C ARG A 94 -14.93 18.22 17.05
N ILE A 95 -14.24 17.26 16.39
CA ILE A 95 -14.76 16.35 15.38
C ILE A 95 -14.74 14.93 15.97
N ILE A 96 -15.79 14.16 15.72
CA ILE A 96 -15.90 12.77 16.23
C ILE A 96 -16.18 11.79 15.08
N ALA A 97 -15.85 10.53 15.27
CA ALA A 97 -16.21 9.48 14.32
C ALA A 97 -17.73 9.45 14.08
N GLY A 98 -18.14 9.38 12.82
CA GLY A 98 -19.54 9.43 12.39
C GLY A 98 -20.03 10.84 11.98
N ASP A 99 -19.30 11.90 12.29
CA ASP A 99 -19.60 13.24 11.76
C ASP A 99 -19.55 13.24 10.24
N LYS A 100 -20.36 14.09 9.64
CA LYS A 100 -20.37 14.33 8.20
C LYS A 100 -19.69 15.65 7.88
N ILE A 101 -18.74 15.65 6.96
CA ILE A 101 -18.19 16.86 6.37
C ILE A 101 -18.91 17.07 5.05
N VAL A 102 -19.62 18.16 4.92
CA VAL A 102 -20.47 18.49 3.77
C VAL A 102 -19.86 19.56 2.88
N GLU A 103 -19.04 20.45 3.45
CA GLU A 103 -18.31 21.48 2.72
C GLU A 103 -16.87 21.59 3.23
N ILE A 104 -15.96 21.96 2.34
CA ILE A 104 -14.56 22.27 2.63
C ILE A 104 -14.26 23.62 1.98
N ASP A 105 -13.76 24.60 2.74
CA ASP A 105 -13.51 25.97 2.28
C ASP A 105 -14.73 26.57 1.56
N TYR A 106 -15.96 26.29 2.09
CA TYR A 106 -17.24 26.74 1.57
C TYR A 106 -17.66 26.19 0.20
N GLU A 107 -16.99 25.13 -0.29
CA GLU A 107 -17.34 24.40 -1.50
C GLU A 107 -17.90 23.02 -1.12
N ASP A 108 -18.94 22.58 -1.82
CA ASP A 108 -19.58 21.28 -1.62
C ASP A 108 -18.63 20.12 -1.95
N VAL A 109 -18.68 19.04 -1.16
CA VAL A 109 -17.82 17.85 -1.33
C VAL A 109 -17.99 17.22 -2.72
N GLY A 110 -19.21 17.20 -3.28
CA GLY A 110 -19.46 16.67 -4.62
C GLY A 110 -18.77 17.50 -5.72
N GLU A 111 -18.82 18.84 -5.60
CA GLU A 111 -18.13 19.75 -6.54
C GLU A 111 -16.60 19.64 -6.41
N LEU A 112 -16.11 19.57 -5.17
CA LEU A 112 -14.68 19.38 -4.90
C LEU A 112 -14.17 18.04 -5.44
N ALA A 113 -14.99 17.01 -5.46
CA ALA A 113 -14.62 15.72 -6.03
C ALA A 113 -14.33 15.80 -7.54
N LEU A 114 -15.07 16.63 -8.26
CA LEU A 114 -14.81 16.88 -9.67
C LEU A 114 -13.57 17.76 -9.87
N LYS A 115 -13.46 18.82 -9.06
CA LYS A 115 -12.35 19.79 -9.10
C LYS A 115 -11.00 19.14 -8.81
N TYR A 116 -10.94 18.25 -7.82
CA TYR A 116 -9.71 17.56 -7.37
C TYR A 116 -9.59 16.12 -7.85
N ARG A 117 -10.32 15.73 -8.92
CA ARG A 117 -10.34 14.35 -9.43
C ARG A 117 -8.93 13.74 -9.58
N LYS A 118 -7.97 14.50 -10.13
CA LYS A 118 -6.58 14.06 -10.27
C LYS A 118 -5.93 13.76 -8.92
N ARG A 119 -6.08 14.64 -7.92
CA ARG A 119 -5.48 14.47 -6.58
C ARG A 119 -6.17 13.42 -5.72
N LEU A 120 -7.43 13.14 -5.99
CA LEU A 120 -8.17 12.08 -5.33
C LEU A 120 -7.81 10.70 -5.86
N GLU A 121 -7.15 10.64 -7.03
CA GLU A 121 -6.58 9.48 -7.71
C GLU A 121 -7.60 8.41 -8.15
N GLU A 122 -8.72 8.26 -7.45
CA GLU A 122 -9.71 7.22 -7.63
C GLU A 122 -11.08 7.76 -8.03
N GLU A 123 -11.77 7.03 -8.89
CA GLU A 123 -13.14 7.38 -9.29
C GLU A 123 -14.18 6.93 -8.27
N LEU A 124 -13.96 5.74 -7.66
CA LEU A 124 -14.87 5.20 -6.64
C LEU A 124 -14.79 6.06 -5.36
N PRO A 125 -15.92 6.61 -4.88
CA PRO A 125 -15.93 7.52 -3.73
C PRO A 125 -15.21 6.97 -2.49
N GLU A 126 -15.43 5.71 -2.18
CA GLU A 126 -14.86 5.05 -0.99
C GLU A 126 -13.34 4.83 -1.05
N ARG A 127 -12.72 4.99 -2.23
CA ARG A 127 -11.29 4.85 -2.45
C ARG A 127 -10.55 6.19 -2.52
N GLN A 128 -11.26 7.32 -2.59
CA GLN A 128 -10.68 8.65 -2.79
C GLN A 128 -9.83 9.14 -1.62
N ARG A 129 -8.68 9.73 -1.93
CA ARG A 129 -7.67 10.21 -0.95
C ARG A 129 -7.98 11.62 -0.44
N TRP A 130 -9.09 11.81 0.24
CA TRP A 130 -9.56 13.11 0.72
C TRP A 130 -8.63 13.81 1.72
N ASN A 131 -7.86 13.07 2.48
CA ASN A 131 -6.86 13.68 3.39
C ASN A 131 -5.86 14.56 2.64
N SER A 132 -5.57 14.27 1.35
CA SER A 132 -4.71 15.10 0.50
C SER A 132 -5.31 16.47 0.20
N VAL A 133 -6.63 16.60 0.19
CA VAL A 133 -7.39 17.85 -0.01
C VAL A 133 -7.55 18.57 1.33
N ILE A 134 -8.09 17.90 2.36
CA ILE A 134 -8.43 18.49 3.65
C ILE A 134 -7.22 19.15 4.33
N ARG A 135 -6.06 18.50 4.32
CA ARG A 135 -4.83 19.06 4.93
C ARG A 135 -4.37 20.39 4.34
N ARG A 136 -4.88 20.76 3.17
CA ARG A 136 -4.57 22.02 2.48
C ARG A 136 -5.63 23.07 2.68
N SER A 137 -6.75 22.73 3.29
CA SER A 137 -7.92 23.57 3.48
C SER A 137 -7.87 24.32 4.81
N LYS A 138 -8.75 25.29 4.99
CA LYS A 138 -8.78 26.18 6.17
C LYS A 138 -9.94 25.88 7.10
N VAL A 139 -11.08 25.47 6.56
CA VAL A 139 -12.31 25.27 7.30
C VAL A 139 -13.10 24.11 6.72
N VAL A 140 -13.79 23.38 7.58
CA VAL A 140 -14.76 22.35 7.19
C VAL A 140 -16.13 22.66 7.81
N CYS A 141 -17.20 22.43 7.06
CA CYS A 141 -18.56 22.44 7.57
C CYS A 141 -18.94 21.02 8.00
N VAL A 142 -19.17 20.84 9.29
CA VAL A 142 -19.54 19.57 9.90
C VAL A 142 -21.04 19.53 10.14
N GLU A 143 -21.69 18.43 9.77
CA GLU A 143 -23.07 18.11 10.12
C GLU A 143 -23.11 17.00 11.16
N ARG A 144 -23.70 17.30 12.34
CA ARG A 144 -23.90 16.35 13.44
C ARG A 144 -25.34 16.50 13.98
N ASN A 145 -26.09 15.42 14.05
CA ASN A 145 -27.48 15.38 14.53
C ASN A 145 -28.43 16.40 13.82
N GLY A 146 -28.15 16.71 12.54
CA GLY A 146 -28.92 17.66 11.76
C GLY A 146 -28.51 19.13 11.93
N GLU A 147 -27.57 19.41 12.82
CA GLU A 147 -27.01 20.76 12.99
C GLU A 147 -25.71 20.89 12.21
N ARG A 148 -25.49 22.10 11.63
CA ARG A 148 -24.26 22.42 10.88
C ARG A 148 -23.46 23.46 11.64
N PHE A 149 -22.13 23.26 11.67
CA PHE A 149 -21.20 24.19 12.28
C PHE A 149 -19.85 24.15 11.55
N GLU A 150 -19.24 25.34 11.49
CA GLU A 150 -17.92 25.49 10.87
C GLU A 150 -16.82 25.22 11.88
N ILE A 151 -15.82 24.45 11.45
CA ILE A 151 -14.62 24.18 12.24
C ILE A 151 -13.40 24.66 11.45
N PRO A 152 -12.73 25.73 11.89
CA PRO A 152 -11.41 26.07 11.38
C PRO A 152 -10.44 24.92 11.64
N LEU A 153 -9.76 24.45 10.58
CA LEU A 153 -8.83 23.32 10.69
C LEU A 153 -7.61 23.72 11.51
N ALA A 154 -7.27 22.88 12.46
CA ALA A 154 -6.02 22.90 13.20
C ALA A 154 -5.07 21.86 12.62
N HIS A 155 -3.77 22.09 12.78
CA HIS A 155 -2.75 21.13 12.39
C HIS A 155 -2.10 20.54 13.62
N TYR A 156 -1.88 19.24 13.56
CA TYR A 156 -1.31 18.42 14.62
C TYR A 156 -0.05 17.74 14.12
N GLU A 157 0.82 17.38 15.01
CA GLU A 157 1.96 16.51 14.71
C GLU A 157 1.44 15.11 14.34
N ALA A 158 1.83 14.61 13.17
CA ALA A 158 1.50 13.26 12.77
C ALA A 158 2.21 12.26 13.68
N LYS A 159 1.47 11.34 14.28
CA LYS A 159 2.09 10.25 15.04
C LYS A 159 2.80 9.31 14.07
N ALA A 160 4.03 8.92 14.42
CA ALA A 160 4.74 7.90 13.68
C ALA A 160 3.90 6.61 13.62
N TYR A 161 3.84 6.00 12.44
CA TYR A 161 3.21 4.71 12.27
C TYR A 161 3.88 3.67 13.17
N LYS A 162 3.08 2.81 13.77
CA LYS A 162 3.57 1.66 14.53
C LYS A 162 2.87 0.39 14.06
N PRO A 163 3.62 -0.66 13.69
CA PRO A 163 3.06 -1.95 13.37
C PRO A 163 2.12 -2.46 14.47
N CYS A 164 1.03 -3.09 14.07
CA CYS A 164 0.08 -3.69 14.99
C CYS A 164 -0.34 -5.07 14.46
N HIS A 165 0.40 -6.09 14.84
CA HIS A 165 0.07 -7.46 14.52
C HIS A 165 -0.64 -8.08 15.71
N THR A 166 -1.78 -8.72 15.48
CA THR A 166 -2.56 -9.32 16.56
C THR A 166 -3.03 -10.72 16.22
N PHE A 167 -3.04 -11.58 17.22
CA PHE A 167 -3.63 -12.93 17.17
C PHE A 167 -4.75 -13.02 18.18
N LYS A 168 -5.92 -13.52 17.78
CA LYS A 168 -7.07 -13.70 18.65
C LYS A 168 -7.79 -15.01 18.32
N GLN A 169 -7.90 -15.89 19.30
CA GLN A 169 -8.79 -17.02 19.20
C GLN A 169 -10.22 -16.56 19.47
N ILE A 170 -11.09 -16.62 18.47
CA ILE A 170 -12.51 -16.21 18.60
C ILE A 170 -13.31 -17.30 19.30
N ASN A 171 -13.05 -18.57 18.96
CA ASN A 171 -13.59 -19.76 19.59
C ASN A 171 -12.67 -20.95 19.31
N ASN A 172 -13.05 -22.16 19.72
CA ASN A 172 -12.23 -23.37 19.56
C ASN A 172 -11.90 -23.73 18.11
N GLU A 173 -12.65 -23.23 17.13
CA GLU A 173 -12.51 -23.58 15.71
C GLU A 173 -12.11 -22.39 14.83
N THR A 174 -12.08 -21.18 15.36
CA THR A 174 -11.88 -19.95 14.58
C THR A 174 -10.84 -19.05 15.21
N VAL A 175 -9.84 -18.70 14.40
CA VAL A 175 -8.76 -17.79 14.72
C VAL A 175 -8.82 -16.55 13.82
N TYR A 176 -8.52 -15.40 14.40
CA TYR A 176 -8.38 -14.12 13.72
C TYR A 176 -6.94 -13.61 13.88
N ILE A 177 -6.32 -13.25 12.77
CA ILE A 177 -5.00 -12.62 12.71
C ILE A 177 -5.16 -11.28 12.00
N LYS A 178 -4.59 -10.22 12.56
CA LYS A 178 -4.43 -8.93 11.88
C LYS A 178 -2.95 -8.69 11.61
N ILE A 179 -2.61 -8.26 10.38
CA ILE A 179 -1.23 -7.95 9.97
C ILE A 179 -1.27 -6.59 9.23
N THR A 180 -0.64 -5.58 9.82
CA THR A 180 -0.70 -4.20 9.32
C THR A 180 0.43 -3.82 8.38
N ASP A 181 1.46 -4.63 8.27
CA ASP A 181 2.54 -4.50 7.30
C ASP A 181 3.41 -5.77 7.24
N PHE A 182 4.34 -5.77 6.32
CA PHE A 182 5.41 -6.75 6.15
C PHE A 182 6.77 -6.05 6.16
N ALA A 183 6.95 -5.01 6.99
CA ALA A 183 8.16 -4.20 7.03
C ALA A 183 9.31 -4.89 7.78
N GLU A 184 8.99 -5.69 8.78
CA GLU A 184 9.94 -6.44 9.58
C GLU A 184 9.58 -7.94 9.60
N GLU A 185 10.58 -8.79 9.44
CA GLU A 185 10.40 -10.25 9.41
C GLU A 185 9.97 -10.83 10.76
N GLU A 186 10.66 -10.42 11.81
CA GLU A 186 10.55 -11.02 13.14
C GLU A 186 9.13 -10.94 13.73
N PRO A 187 8.42 -9.80 13.70
CA PRO A 187 7.06 -9.73 14.26
C PRO A 187 6.07 -10.67 13.57
N VAL A 188 6.15 -10.82 12.24
CA VAL A 188 5.27 -11.71 11.49
C VAL A 188 5.60 -13.18 11.78
N GLN A 189 6.89 -13.54 11.76
CA GLN A 189 7.32 -14.90 12.08
C GLN A 189 7.00 -15.29 13.51
N ARG A 190 7.21 -14.39 14.48
CA ARG A 190 6.86 -14.63 15.89
C ARG A 190 5.35 -14.88 16.03
N LEU A 191 4.51 -14.06 15.40
CA LEU A 191 3.06 -14.24 15.43
C LEU A 191 2.65 -15.66 14.99
N ILE A 192 3.27 -16.17 13.91
CA ILE A 192 2.99 -17.52 13.39
C ILE A 192 3.56 -18.59 14.34
N LYS A 193 4.82 -18.44 14.75
CA LYS A 193 5.55 -19.42 15.57
C LYS A 193 4.91 -19.61 16.95
N ASP A 194 4.59 -18.51 17.63
CA ASP A 194 4.04 -18.57 18.99
C ASP A 194 2.62 -19.13 19.02
N ASN A 195 1.91 -19.13 17.89
CA ASN A 195 0.54 -19.63 17.77
C ASN A 195 0.40 -20.88 16.91
N ARG A 196 1.51 -21.55 16.62
CA ARG A 196 1.59 -22.71 15.74
C ARG A 196 0.58 -23.81 16.10
N ASP A 197 0.54 -24.23 17.35
CA ASP A 197 -0.31 -25.34 17.80
C ASP A 197 -1.81 -25.03 17.60
N VAL A 198 -2.18 -23.76 17.76
CA VAL A 198 -3.57 -23.31 17.54
C VAL A 198 -3.87 -23.25 16.05
N LEU A 199 -2.95 -22.74 15.22
CA LEU A 199 -3.10 -22.67 13.77
C LEU A 199 -3.23 -24.05 13.13
N GLU A 200 -2.46 -25.03 13.60
CA GLU A 200 -2.50 -26.43 13.10
C GLU A 200 -3.80 -27.16 13.48
N GLN A 201 -4.56 -26.66 14.48
CA GLN A 201 -5.79 -27.30 14.96
C GLN A 201 -7.05 -26.56 14.55
N THR A 202 -6.95 -25.28 14.19
CA THR A 202 -8.12 -24.46 13.83
C THR A 202 -8.74 -24.89 12.51
N LYS A 203 -10.07 -24.77 12.37
CA LYS A 203 -10.78 -25.02 11.10
C LYS A 203 -10.85 -23.76 10.25
N ASN A 204 -11.07 -22.61 10.89
CA ASN A 204 -11.29 -21.34 10.20
C ASN A 204 -10.21 -20.33 10.60
N LEU A 205 -9.51 -19.80 9.61
CA LEU A 205 -8.54 -18.72 9.79
C LEU A 205 -9.05 -17.45 9.12
N ILE A 206 -9.18 -16.37 9.86
CA ILE A 206 -9.51 -15.04 9.35
C ILE A 206 -8.22 -14.22 9.38
N ILE A 207 -7.79 -13.69 8.24
CA ILE A 207 -6.61 -12.84 8.09
C ILE A 207 -7.07 -11.45 7.69
N ASP A 208 -6.86 -10.46 8.55
CA ASP A 208 -7.22 -9.07 8.30
C ASP A 208 -5.98 -8.29 7.84
N VAL A 209 -5.99 -7.96 6.56
CA VAL A 209 -4.98 -7.11 5.91
C VAL A 209 -5.59 -5.81 5.36
N ARG A 210 -6.80 -5.43 5.80
CA ARG A 210 -7.50 -4.23 5.31
C ARG A 210 -6.68 -2.95 5.44
N VAL A 211 -5.80 -2.88 6.42
CA VAL A 211 -4.80 -1.82 6.58
C VAL A 211 -3.43 -2.51 6.61
N ASN A 212 -2.85 -2.74 5.44
CA ASN A 212 -1.52 -3.32 5.32
C ASN A 212 -0.66 -2.44 4.41
N HIS A 213 0.40 -1.89 4.98
CA HIS A 213 1.27 -0.92 4.32
C HIS A 213 2.38 -1.56 3.46
N GLY A 214 2.30 -2.87 3.21
CA GLY A 214 3.30 -3.58 2.41
C GLY A 214 4.60 -3.83 3.18
N GLY A 215 5.67 -4.02 2.45
CA GLY A 215 7.01 -4.34 2.94
C GLY A 215 7.71 -5.35 2.04
N ASN A 216 8.19 -6.45 2.58
CA ASN A 216 8.86 -7.52 1.85
C ASN A 216 7.99 -8.78 1.78
N ASP A 217 7.77 -9.29 0.58
CA ASP A 217 6.92 -10.46 0.32
C ASP A 217 7.42 -11.73 1.04
N SER A 218 8.73 -11.93 1.14
CA SER A 218 9.28 -13.11 1.80
C SER A 218 8.87 -13.23 3.28
N PHE A 219 8.50 -12.13 3.94
CA PHE A 219 8.16 -12.12 5.35
C PHE A 219 6.79 -12.75 5.64
N TYR A 220 5.88 -12.81 4.66
CA TYR A 220 4.63 -13.55 4.82
C TYR A 220 4.68 -15.00 4.31
N PHE A 221 5.74 -15.43 3.62
CA PHE A 221 5.83 -16.79 3.06
C PHE A 221 5.54 -17.93 4.06
N PRO A 222 6.00 -17.88 5.32
CA PRO A 222 5.65 -18.92 6.29
C PRO A 222 4.15 -19.09 6.52
N LEU A 223 3.35 -18.02 6.36
CA LEU A 223 1.90 -18.05 6.49
C LEU A 223 1.23 -18.84 5.37
N LEU A 224 1.84 -18.88 4.17
CA LEU A 224 1.31 -19.60 3.01
C LEU A 224 1.14 -21.11 3.29
N ASN A 225 1.95 -21.69 4.18
CA ASN A 225 1.81 -23.09 4.57
C ASN A 225 0.43 -23.41 5.20
N TYR A 226 -0.22 -22.45 5.85
CA TYR A 226 -1.56 -22.59 6.42
C TYR A 226 -2.67 -22.27 5.42
N ILE A 227 -2.34 -21.57 4.35
CA ILE A 227 -3.27 -21.08 3.33
C ILE A 227 -3.47 -22.09 2.21
N PHE A 228 -2.43 -22.83 1.82
CA PHE A 228 -2.52 -23.89 0.83
C PHE A 228 -2.71 -25.26 1.51
N ASP A 229 -3.21 -26.26 0.81
CA ASP A 229 -3.53 -27.61 1.32
C ASP A 229 -2.62 -28.70 0.77
N CYS A 230 -1.75 -28.37 -0.17
CA CYS A 230 -0.80 -29.30 -0.79
C CYS A 230 0.56 -28.64 -0.95
N LYS A 231 1.57 -29.46 -1.15
CA LYS A 231 2.92 -29.02 -1.43
C LYS A 231 3.01 -28.50 -2.87
N ILE A 232 3.38 -27.22 -3.01
CA ILE A 232 3.58 -26.54 -4.28
C ILE A 232 4.84 -25.67 -4.21
N ASN A 233 5.43 -25.36 -5.35
CA ASN A 233 6.45 -24.32 -5.42
C ASN A 233 5.78 -22.96 -5.52
N PHE A 234 6.42 -21.92 -4.99
CA PHE A 234 5.85 -20.56 -5.06
C PHE A 234 5.72 -20.09 -6.51
N SER A 235 6.68 -20.46 -7.37
CA SER A 235 6.62 -20.18 -8.82
C SER A 235 5.41 -20.82 -9.51
N ASP A 236 4.88 -21.93 -9.01
CA ASP A 236 3.66 -22.56 -9.57
C ASP A 236 2.40 -21.67 -9.41
N LEU A 237 2.48 -20.62 -8.60
CA LEU A 237 1.40 -19.64 -8.45
C LEU A 237 1.30 -18.65 -9.62
N PHE A 238 2.32 -18.57 -10.47
CA PHE A 238 2.40 -17.61 -11.56
C PHE A 238 2.25 -18.28 -12.92
N ASP A 239 1.68 -17.56 -13.88
CA ASP A 239 1.65 -17.99 -15.26
C ASP A 239 3.06 -17.85 -15.86
N LYS A 240 3.40 -18.68 -16.86
CA LYS A 240 4.74 -18.73 -17.46
C LYS A 240 5.19 -17.42 -18.12
N ASP A 241 4.25 -16.55 -18.45
CA ASP A 241 4.49 -15.22 -19.02
C ASP A 241 4.50 -14.10 -17.96
N GLU A 242 4.21 -14.45 -16.69
CA GLU A 242 4.37 -13.54 -15.55
C GLU A 242 5.85 -13.50 -15.10
N VAL A 243 6.67 -12.80 -15.83
CA VAL A 243 8.11 -12.69 -15.61
C VAL A 243 8.47 -11.32 -15.05
N MET A 244 9.35 -11.30 -14.07
CA MET A 244 9.86 -10.07 -13.48
C MET A 244 10.99 -9.48 -14.32
N TYR A 245 10.94 -8.17 -14.56
CA TYR A 245 12.01 -7.39 -15.14
C TYR A 245 12.52 -6.36 -14.16
N THR A 246 13.83 -6.16 -14.13
CA THR A 246 14.48 -5.10 -13.35
C THR A 246 15.34 -4.24 -14.25
N ASN A 247 15.30 -2.94 -14.03
CA ASN A 247 16.09 -1.97 -14.77
C ASN A 247 17.44 -1.73 -14.07
N TYR A 248 18.48 -2.41 -14.53
CA TYR A 248 19.83 -2.43 -13.93
C TYR A 248 20.69 -1.24 -14.39
N THR A 249 20.18 -0.01 -14.32
CA THR A 249 21.04 1.17 -14.53
C THR A 249 22.06 1.30 -13.41
N GLU A 250 23.14 2.03 -13.63
CA GLU A 250 24.16 2.29 -12.61
C GLU A 250 23.55 2.88 -11.33
N ARG A 251 22.62 3.84 -11.48
CA ARG A 251 21.91 4.48 -10.37
C ARG A 251 21.07 3.47 -9.60
N ASN A 252 20.26 2.68 -10.28
CA ASN A 252 19.39 1.68 -9.66
C ASN A 252 20.20 0.62 -8.91
N CYS A 253 21.25 0.12 -9.52
CA CYS A 253 22.12 -0.86 -8.89
C CYS A 253 22.76 -0.34 -7.60
N ARG A 254 23.25 0.88 -7.62
CA ARG A 254 23.82 1.52 -6.43
C ARG A 254 22.79 1.72 -5.32
N LEU A 255 21.62 2.28 -5.65
CA LEU A 255 20.58 2.60 -4.67
C LEU A 255 19.99 1.31 -4.07
N TRP A 256 19.66 0.32 -4.91
CA TRP A 256 19.09 -0.94 -4.44
C TRP A 256 20.07 -1.76 -3.61
N THR A 257 21.32 -1.86 -4.04
CA THR A 257 22.37 -2.52 -3.23
C THR A 257 22.50 -1.87 -1.86
N GLN A 258 22.45 -0.53 -1.78
CA GLN A 258 22.48 0.17 -0.51
C GLN A 258 21.26 -0.14 0.37
N GLU A 259 20.08 -0.26 -0.22
CA GLU A 259 18.86 -0.63 0.49
C GLU A 259 18.94 -2.07 1.04
N LEU A 260 19.37 -3.02 0.22
CA LEU A 260 19.57 -4.41 0.66
C LEU A 260 20.64 -4.51 1.77
N GLU A 261 21.72 -3.74 1.68
CA GLU A 261 22.74 -3.66 2.73
C GLU A 261 22.19 -3.05 4.03
N ASN A 262 21.16 -2.17 3.96
CA ASN A 262 20.46 -1.67 5.14
C ASN A 262 19.55 -2.75 5.75
N TYR A 263 18.84 -3.54 4.95
CA TYR A 263 18.08 -4.69 5.44
C TYR A 263 18.97 -5.70 6.18
N LEU A 264 20.16 -5.98 5.68
CA LEU A 264 21.12 -6.89 6.32
C LEU A 264 21.60 -6.44 7.73
N LYS A 265 21.28 -5.21 8.15
CA LYS A 265 21.57 -4.73 9.52
C LYS A 265 20.50 -5.10 10.53
N GLN A 266 19.33 -5.59 10.06
CA GLN A 266 18.23 -6.05 10.91
C GLN A 266 18.48 -7.47 11.44
N GLU A 267 17.66 -7.89 12.41
CA GLU A 267 17.63 -9.30 12.85
C GLU A 267 16.89 -10.15 11.81
N LEU A 268 17.65 -10.88 11.00
CA LEU A 268 17.14 -11.70 9.92
C LEU A 268 17.51 -13.17 10.12
N ASN A 269 16.70 -14.09 9.62
CA ASN A 269 17.06 -15.49 9.58
C ASN A 269 18.16 -15.75 8.51
N LYS A 270 18.76 -16.94 8.58
CA LYS A 270 19.89 -17.30 7.70
C LYS A 270 19.48 -17.32 6.22
N ASP A 271 18.30 -17.84 5.92
CA ASP A 271 17.84 -18.01 4.55
C ASP A 271 17.56 -16.64 3.90
N THR A 272 16.95 -15.71 4.66
CA THR A 272 16.76 -14.31 4.22
C THR A 272 18.09 -13.60 3.97
N ILE A 273 19.08 -13.78 4.85
CA ILE A 273 20.45 -13.22 4.65
C ILE A 273 21.07 -13.76 3.36
N GLU A 274 20.94 -15.05 3.10
CA GLU A 274 21.48 -15.69 1.89
C GLU A 274 20.81 -15.16 0.62
N MET A 275 19.48 -15.02 0.64
CA MET A 275 18.68 -14.43 -0.45
C MET A 275 19.12 -12.99 -0.74
N LEU A 276 19.21 -12.12 0.26
CA LEU A 276 19.64 -10.74 0.09
C LEU A 276 21.07 -10.64 -0.49
N ASN A 277 21.98 -11.49 -0.06
CA ASN A 277 23.35 -11.52 -0.60
C ASN A 277 23.41 -11.99 -2.06
N LYS A 278 22.57 -12.96 -2.45
CA LYS A 278 22.42 -13.39 -3.85
C LYS A 278 21.92 -12.21 -4.71
N GLU A 279 20.90 -11.50 -4.24
CA GLU A 279 20.33 -10.35 -4.94
C GLU A 279 21.35 -9.22 -5.10
N ILE A 280 22.09 -8.85 -4.06
CA ILE A 280 23.21 -7.88 -4.15
C ILE A 280 24.22 -8.31 -5.22
N SER A 281 24.56 -9.59 -5.28
CA SER A 281 25.49 -10.13 -6.26
C SER A 281 24.94 -10.03 -7.69
N LEU A 282 23.64 -10.26 -7.87
CA LEU A 282 22.93 -10.14 -9.15
C LEU A 282 22.95 -8.69 -9.65
N PHE A 283 22.66 -7.72 -8.77
CA PHE A 283 22.71 -6.30 -9.11
C PHE A 283 24.12 -5.85 -9.51
N LYS A 284 25.15 -6.26 -8.77
CA LYS A 284 26.55 -5.98 -9.10
C LYS A 284 26.96 -6.58 -10.46
N LYS A 285 26.51 -7.80 -10.79
CA LYS A 285 26.79 -8.49 -12.06
C LYS A 285 26.12 -7.83 -13.25
N ASN A 286 24.91 -7.25 -13.06
CA ASN A 286 24.08 -6.71 -14.13
C ASN A 286 24.16 -5.19 -14.24
N GLN A 287 25.00 -4.52 -13.47
CA GLN A 287 25.13 -3.08 -13.48
C GLN A 287 25.28 -2.54 -14.92
N ASP A 288 24.51 -1.49 -15.22
CA ASP A 288 24.46 -0.75 -16.49
C ASP A 288 24.03 -1.57 -17.72
N LYS A 289 23.29 -2.66 -17.50
CA LYS A 289 22.74 -3.47 -18.61
C LYS A 289 21.30 -3.11 -18.98
N GLY A 290 20.68 -2.13 -18.29
CA GLY A 290 19.30 -1.72 -18.54
C GLY A 290 18.26 -2.73 -18.08
N LEU A 291 17.10 -2.77 -18.76
CA LEU A 291 15.97 -3.60 -18.38
C LEU A 291 16.23 -5.07 -18.79
N LEU A 292 16.36 -5.95 -17.82
CA LEU A 292 16.59 -7.39 -18.01
C LEU A 292 15.56 -8.20 -17.23
N GLU A 293 15.26 -9.38 -17.77
CA GLU A 293 14.54 -10.42 -17.06
C GLU A 293 15.34 -10.90 -15.84
N VAL A 294 14.66 -11.02 -14.70
CA VAL A 294 15.25 -11.55 -13.49
C VAL A 294 15.22 -13.08 -13.58
N PRO A 295 16.39 -13.76 -13.44
CA PRO A 295 16.43 -15.21 -13.46
C PRO A 295 15.55 -15.81 -12.35
N GLU A 296 14.84 -16.89 -12.66
CA GLU A 296 14.21 -17.71 -11.63
C GLU A 296 15.28 -18.15 -10.62
N ASP A 297 15.05 -17.90 -9.35
CA ASP A 297 15.91 -18.36 -8.24
C ASP A 297 15.38 -19.68 -7.67
N GLU A 298 16.09 -20.26 -6.69
CA GLU A 298 15.63 -21.42 -5.95
C GLU A 298 14.27 -21.13 -5.33
N ASP A 299 13.30 -21.96 -5.68
CA ASP A 299 11.90 -21.70 -5.42
C ASP A 299 11.54 -21.94 -3.95
N PHE A 300 10.77 -21.03 -3.35
CA PHE A 300 10.23 -21.26 -2.03
C PHE A 300 9.16 -22.36 -2.09
N VAL A 301 9.29 -23.36 -1.23
CA VAL A 301 8.37 -24.49 -1.16
C VAL A 301 7.29 -24.21 -0.11
N ILE A 302 6.06 -24.06 -0.56
CA ILE A 302 4.86 -24.05 0.30
C ILE A 302 4.54 -25.51 0.63
N ASN A 303 4.63 -25.91 1.91
CA ASN A 303 4.37 -27.30 2.31
C ASN A 303 2.89 -27.66 2.27
N GLY A 304 2.02 -26.70 2.56
CA GLY A 304 0.57 -26.89 2.60
C GLY A 304 0.11 -27.76 3.78
N TYR A 305 -0.68 -27.18 4.68
CA TYR A 305 -1.23 -27.90 5.82
C TYR A 305 -2.73 -28.17 5.64
N LYS A 306 -3.22 -29.28 6.16
CA LYS A 306 -4.66 -29.62 6.10
C LYS A 306 -5.51 -28.56 6.79
N ASN A 307 -5.07 -28.12 7.97
CA ASN A 307 -5.71 -27.06 8.71
C ASN A 307 -4.93 -25.72 8.56
N PRO A 308 -5.62 -24.60 8.57
CA PRO A 308 -7.09 -24.42 8.52
C PRO A 308 -7.73 -25.01 7.26
N THR A 309 -8.99 -25.46 7.35
CA THR A 309 -9.76 -25.96 6.18
C THR A 309 -10.42 -24.84 5.39
N SER A 310 -10.65 -23.71 6.03
CA SER A 310 -11.21 -22.49 5.41
C SER A 310 -10.41 -21.27 5.85
N VAL A 311 -10.05 -20.43 4.90
CA VAL A 311 -9.31 -19.19 5.13
C VAL A 311 -10.11 -18.02 4.56
N TYR A 312 -10.35 -17.01 5.38
CA TYR A 312 -11.02 -15.78 4.99
C TYR A 312 -10.03 -14.62 5.08
N VAL A 313 -9.88 -13.88 4.00
CA VAL A 313 -8.99 -12.71 3.95
C VAL A 313 -9.83 -11.45 3.85
N LEU A 314 -9.71 -10.57 4.84
CA LEU A 314 -10.36 -9.26 4.81
C LEU A 314 -9.42 -8.26 4.12
N SER A 315 -9.88 -7.68 3.00
CA SER A 315 -9.12 -6.69 2.21
C SER A 315 -9.85 -5.37 2.09
N ASP A 316 -9.11 -4.29 1.92
CA ASP A 316 -9.64 -2.94 1.64
C ASP A 316 -8.59 -2.12 0.87
N TYR A 317 -8.98 -0.97 0.39
CA TYR A 317 -8.17 0.01 -0.31
C TYR A 317 -6.86 0.40 0.43
N TYR A 318 -6.82 0.32 1.74
CA TYR A 318 -5.60 0.63 2.51
C TYR A 318 -4.61 -0.55 2.60
N CYS A 319 -4.85 -1.62 1.85
CA CYS A 319 -3.94 -2.75 1.68
C CYS A 319 -3.17 -2.55 0.38
N GLY A 320 -1.87 -2.28 0.43
CA GLY A 320 -1.07 -1.95 -0.76
C GLY A 320 0.33 -2.56 -0.76
N SER A 321 1.01 -2.48 -1.90
CA SER A 321 2.36 -3.01 -2.11
C SER A 321 2.42 -4.51 -1.84
N SER A 322 3.30 -5.02 -0.95
CA SER A 322 3.30 -6.44 -0.53
C SER A 322 1.96 -6.90 0.05
N GLY A 323 1.06 -6.00 0.45
CA GLY A 323 -0.32 -6.33 0.79
C GLY A 323 -1.14 -6.70 -0.46
N ASP A 324 -0.94 -6.00 -1.60
CA ASP A 324 -1.56 -6.35 -2.88
C ASP A 324 -1.13 -7.75 -3.31
N THR A 325 0.19 -8.02 -3.31
CA THR A 325 0.75 -9.32 -3.71
C THR A 325 0.32 -10.44 -2.78
N PHE A 326 0.28 -10.19 -1.46
CA PHE A 326 -0.27 -11.15 -0.51
C PHE A 326 -1.69 -11.56 -0.90
N VAL A 327 -2.61 -10.60 -1.10
CA VAL A 327 -4.00 -10.91 -1.45
C VAL A 327 -4.09 -11.61 -2.80
N ALA A 328 -3.29 -11.20 -3.80
CA ALA A 328 -3.23 -11.86 -5.12
C ALA A 328 -2.78 -13.32 -5.00
N ASN A 329 -1.72 -13.58 -4.26
CA ASN A 329 -1.16 -14.92 -4.10
C ASN A 329 -2.07 -15.85 -3.31
N VAL A 330 -2.61 -15.41 -2.18
CA VAL A 330 -3.48 -16.26 -1.36
C VAL A 330 -4.81 -16.55 -2.03
N LYS A 331 -5.29 -15.66 -2.89
CA LYS A 331 -6.52 -15.83 -3.67
C LYS A 331 -6.46 -17.02 -4.63
N LYS A 332 -5.25 -17.48 -5.00
CA LYS A 332 -5.02 -18.68 -5.83
C LYS A 332 -5.28 -19.99 -5.07
N SER A 333 -5.38 -19.95 -3.74
CA SER A 333 -5.72 -21.13 -2.94
C SER A 333 -7.22 -21.43 -2.93
N PRO A 334 -7.64 -22.70 -3.14
CA PRO A 334 -9.06 -23.09 -3.07
C PRO A 334 -9.67 -22.97 -1.66
N LYS A 335 -8.84 -22.86 -0.61
CA LYS A 335 -9.30 -22.65 0.78
C LYS A 335 -9.71 -21.21 1.04
N VAL A 336 -9.30 -20.27 0.18
CA VAL A 336 -9.39 -18.82 0.45
C VAL A 336 -10.68 -18.21 -0.10
N THR A 337 -11.31 -17.42 0.75
CA THR A 337 -12.36 -16.48 0.35
C THR A 337 -11.92 -15.06 0.76
N VAL A 338 -11.65 -14.20 -0.21
CA VAL A 338 -11.34 -12.77 0.02
C VAL A 338 -12.66 -12.01 0.12
N VAL A 339 -12.81 -11.21 1.19
CA VAL A 339 -14.03 -10.46 1.52
C VAL A 339 -13.70 -9.01 1.80
N GLY A 340 -14.52 -8.10 1.33
CA GLY A 340 -14.37 -6.66 1.57
C GLY A 340 -14.28 -5.85 0.27
N ARG A 341 -13.23 -5.12 0.06
CA ARG A 341 -13.00 -4.23 -1.10
C ARG A 341 -11.69 -4.55 -1.77
N ALA A 342 -11.54 -4.13 -3.02
CA ALA A 342 -10.27 -4.25 -3.74
C ALA A 342 -9.14 -3.57 -2.96
N THR A 343 -7.94 -4.14 -3.05
CA THR A 343 -6.71 -3.59 -2.46
C THR A 343 -6.29 -2.29 -3.15
N MET A 344 -5.22 -1.65 -2.71
CA MET A 344 -4.77 -0.35 -3.25
C MET A 344 -4.42 -0.44 -4.74
N GLY A 345 -3.69 -1.47 -5.14
CA GLY A 345 -3.28 -1.66 -6.52
C GLY A 345 -2.14 -0.74 -6.93
N ILE A 346 -0.95 -0.96 -6.39
CA ILE A 346 0.25 -0.16 -6.69
C ILE A 346 1.44 -1.02 -7.09
N MET A 347 1.20 -2.27 -7.52
CA MET A 347 2.27 -3.26 -7.76
C MET A 347 2.69 -3.43 -9.22
N ASP A 348 2.28 -2.55 -10.13
CA ASP A 348 2.77 -2.62 -11.53
C ASP A 348 4.28 -2.34 -11.61
N TYR A 349 4.77 -1.42 -10.75
CA TYR A 349 6.19 -1.07 -10.64
C TYR A 349 6.58 -1.12 -9.16
N PHE A 350 7.63 -1.85 -8.83
CA PHE A 350 8.02 -2.16 -7.45
C PHE A 350 9.55 -2.18 -7.27
N ASN A 351 10.04 -2.70 -6.13
CA ASN A 351 11.42 -2.53 -5.71
C ASN A 351 11.81 -1.05 -5.72
N VAL A 352 11.17 -0.32 -4.79
CA VAL A 352 11.28 1.15 -4.73
C VAL A 352 12.64 1.55 -4.20
N VAL A 353 13.34 2.40 -4.95
CA VAL A 353 14.55 3.07 -4.50
C VAL A 353 14.27 4.53 -4.22
N THR A 354 15.05 5.12 -3.32
CA THR A 354 14.91 6.51 -2.90
C THR A 354 16.14 7.32 -3.28
N ILE A 355 15.94 8.47 -3.91
CA ILE A 355 16.97 9.49 -4.12
C ILE A 355 16.84 10.55 -3.05
N ASP A 356 17.94 10.78 -2.32
CA ASP A 356 18.05 11.84 -1.32
C ASP A 356 18.67 13.09 -1.95
N TYR A 357 17.88 14.16 -2.06
CA TYR A 357 18.34 15.48 -2.51
C TYR A 357 18.70 16.42 -1.34
N GLY A 358 18.84 15.90 -0.12
CA GLY A 358 19.10 16.67 1.09
C GLY A 358 17.78 17.06 1.76
N ASP A 359 17.15 18.14 1.30
CA ASP A 359 15.87 18.60 1.86
C ASP A 359 14.64 17.85 1.30
N TYR A 360 14.82 17.05 0.25
CA TYR A 360 13.75 16.33 -0.44
C TYR A 360 14.11 14.86 -0.67
N GLU A 361 13.11 14.04 -0.81
CA GLU A 361 13.24 12.63 -1.22
C GLU A 361 12.29 12.32 -2.37
N PHE A 362 12.79 11.50 -3.31
CA PHE A 362 12.05 11.00 -4.44
C PHE A 362 12.15 9.48 -4.52
N GLY A 363 11.01 8.78 -4.53
CA GLY A 363 10.93 7.33 -4.68
C GLY A 363 10.37 6.91 -6.02
N TYR A 364 10.88 5.78 -6.56
CA TYR A 364 10.40 5.19 -7.80
C TYR A 364 10.72 3.70 -7.88
N GLY A 365 9.86 2.94 -8.58
CA GLY A 365 10.04 1.50 -8.78
C GLY A 365 11.06 1.20 -9.87
N ILE A 366 11.98 0.25 -9.60
CA ILE A 366 13.02 -0.20 -10.55
C ILE A 366 12.70 -1.53 -11.21
N SER A 367 11.64 -2.22 -10.77
CA SER A 367 11.20 -3.52 -11.29
C SER A 367 9.74 -3.47 -11.70
N LYS A 368 9.36 -4.38 -12.60
CA LYS A 368 7.98 -4.57 -13.05
C LYS A 368 7.72 -6.03 -13.40
N MET A 369 6.46 -6.45 -13.38
CA MET A 369 6.07 -7.72 -14.01
C MET A 369 5.81 -7.50 -15.51
N ASN A 370 6.19 -8.49 -16.32
CA ASN A 370 5.65 -8.59 -17.68
C ASN A 370 4.28 -9.28 -17.59
N GLY A 371 3.37 -8.90 -18.43
CA GLY A 371 2.04 -9.51 -18.48
C GLY A 371 0.94 -8.51 -18.85
N ASN A 372 -0.24 -9.06 -19.11
CA ASN A 372 -1.42 -8.28 -19.48
C ASN A 372 -2.23 -7.76 -18.28
N TYR A 373 -1.78 -8.05 -17.07
CA TYR A 373 -2.50 -7.72 -15.84
C TYR A 373 -1.88 -6.51 -15.15
N SER A 374 -2.60 -5.41 -15.13
CA SER A 374 -2.24 -4.22 -14.36
C SER A 374 -3.11 -4.14 -13.11
N MET A 375 -2.48 -3.98 -11.95
CA MET A 375 -3.14 -3.74 -10.66
C MET A 375 -3.32 -2.25 -10.37
N ASN A 376 -2.51 -1.37 -10.97
CA ASN A 376 -2.50 0.05 -10.63
C ASN A 376 -3.89 0.68 -10.83
N GLY A 377 -4.39 1.30 -9.75
CA GLY A 377 -5.70 1.94 -9.68
C GLY A 377 -6.91 0.98 -9.57
N LYS A 378 -6.71 -0.34 -9.70
CA LYS A 378 -7.78 -1.35 -9.59
C LYS A 378 -7.68 -2.16 -8.31
N GLY A 379 -6.46 -2.56 -7.96
CA GLY A 379 -6.19 -3.48 -6.89
C GLY A 379 -6.60 -4.92 -7.20
N VAL A 380 -6.50 -5.76 -6.19
CA VAL A 380 -6.96 -7.14 -6.23
C VAL A 380 -8.42 -7.20 -5.77
N GLU A 381 -9.32 -7.51 -6.68
CA GLU A 381 -10.74 -7.62 -6.40
C GLU A 381 -11.03 -8.75 -5.39
N PRO A 382 -11.91 -8.56 -4.39
CA PRO A 382 -12.32 -9.62 -3.49
C PRO A 382 -13.20 -10.65 -4.20
N HIS A 383 -13.35 -11.84 -3.61
CA HIS A 383 -14.38 -12.80 -4.04
C HIS A 383 -15.79 -12.32 -3.67
N ILE A 384 -15.91 -11.64 -2.52
CA ILE A 384 -17.15 -11.09 -2.02
C ILE A 384 -16.94 -9.61 -1.73
N TYR A 385 -17.49 -8.77 -2.61
CA TYR A 385 -17.45 -7.32 -2.44
C TYR A 385 -18.49 -6.86 -1.42
N ILE A 386 -18.04 -6.14 -0.40
CA ILE A 386 -18.87 -5.46 0.58
C ILE A 386 -18.57 -3.97 0.43
N PRO A 387 -19.51 -3.16 -0.14
CA PRO A 387 -19.27 -1.72 -0.30
C PRO A 387 -19.11 -1.06 1.07
N TRP A 388 -18.20 -0.11 1.17
CA TRP A 388 -18.08 0.65 2.40
C TRP A 388 -19.30 1.57 2.59
N THR A 389 -19.83 1.58 3.79
CA THR A 389 -20.92 2.46 4.21
C THR A 389 -20.57 3.08 5.57
N PRO A 390 -21.21 4.19 5.96
CA PRO A 390 -20.99 4.79 7.28
C PRO A 390 -21.27 3.87 8.46
N GLU A 391 -22.03 2.81 8.26
CA GLU A 391 -22.28 1.79 9.29
C GLU A 391 -20.99 1.08 9.75
N HIS A 392 -19.99 0.96 8.85
CA HIS A 392 -18.67 0.38 9.17
C HIS A 392 -17.91 1.15 10.27
N ILE A 393 -18.30 2.40 10.56
CA ILE A 393 -17.72 3.19 11.65
C ILE A 393 -18.11 2.63 13.02
N ASN A 394 -19.32 2.10 13.12
CA ASN A 394 -19.88 1.62 14.38
C ASN A 394 -19.77 0.09 14.54
N GLU A 395 -19.70 -0.65 13.42
CA GLU A 395 -19.68 -2.11 13.41
C GLU A 395 -18.76 -2.62 12.31
N ASP A 396 -17.93 -3.60 12.62
CA ASP A 396 -17.08 -4.27 11.63
C ASP A 396 -17.93 -5.20 10.74
N LYS A 397 -18.57 -4.63 9.71
CA LYS A 397 -19.47 -5.34 8.80
C LYS A 397 -18.79 -6.48 8.06
N ASP A 398 -17.51 -6.30 7.68
CA ASP A 398 -16.75 -7.31 6.96
C ASP A 398 -16.51 -8.54 7.83
N LEU A 399 -16.02 -8.31 9.06
CA LEU A 399 -15.78 -9.39 10.02
C LEU A 399 -17.11 -10.05 10.44
N ALA A 400 -18.16 -9.26 10.68
CA ALA A 400 -19.49 -9.79 11.02
C ALA A 400 -20.02 -10.72 9.92
N TYR A 401 -19.87 -10.31 8.65
CA TYR A 401 -20.25 -11.13 7.49
C TYR A 401 -19.50 -12.46 7.45
N VAL A 402 -18.18 -12.44 7.62
CA VAL A 402 -17.37 -13.67 7.65
C VAL A 402 -17.77 -14.58 8.80
N LEU A 403 -18.00 -14.05 9.99
CA LEU A 403 -18.44 -14.83 11.15
C LEU A 403 -19.82 -15.50 10.92
N GLU A 404 -20.73 -14.82 10.22
CA GLU A 404 -22.01 -15.39 9.83
C GLU A 404 -21.85 -16.51 8.79
N MET A 405 -20.99 -16.31 7.78
CA MET A 405 -20.65 -17.39 6.82
C MET A 405 -20.11 -18.65 7.50
N ILE A 406 -19.24 -18.48 8.49
CA ILE A 406 -18.67 -19.60 9.25
C ILE A 406 -19.77 -20.35 10.00
N LYS A 407 -20.72 -19.64 10.63
CA LYS A 407 -21.85 -20.27 11.34
C LYS A 407 -22.77 -21.09 10.43
N ILE A 408 -23.01 -20.60 9.20
CA ILE A 408 -23.88 -21.29 8.24
C ILE A 408 -23.24 -22.58 7.69
N ARG A 409 -21.88 -22.60 7.60
CA ARG A 409 -21.13 -23.76 7.07
C ARG A 409 -20.89 -24.87 8.11
N ASN A 410 -21.04 -24.59 9.40
CA ASN A 410 -20.95 -25.54 10.53
C ASN A 410 -22.32 -26.10 10.88
#